data_d7a5aca5d0b69610bc13e23b880bd493
#
_entry.id   d7a5aca5d0b69610bc13e23b880bd493
#
_cell.length_a   1.000
_cell.length_b   1.000
_cell.length_c   1.000
_cell.angle_alpha   90.00
_cell.angle_beta   90.00
_cell.angle_gamma   90.00
#
_symmetry.space_group_name_H-M   'P 1'
#
loop_
_entity.id
_entity.type
_entity.pdbx_description
1 polymer ?
#
loop_
_entity_poly.entity_id
_entity_poly.type
_entity_poly.pdbx_seq_one_letter_code
_entity_poly.pdbx_strand_id
1 'polypeptide(L)'
;MDELRRKGLEKMNEVYGWEMPNIEGDPYFDLTVDHLFGTIWTKPGLSMREKRLMTLSAVTAVGSQDLAEIQVNAALLNGEFTEEELKDIAIFLTQYLGFPLGSALNGTVSKVAAKRRKAVEKGEAEDRRANVNAAVKMNTGTTLDDK
;
A
#
# COMPACT_ATOMS: atom_id res chain seq x y z
N MET A 1 0.24 -8.71 -23.77
CA MET A 1 0.02 -8.96 -22.33
C MET A 1 -1.18 -9.86 -22.17
N ASP A 2 -1.02 -10.98 -21.48
CA ASP A 2 -2.15 -11.88 -21.29
C ASP A 2 -3.15 -11.34 -20.25
N GLU A 3 -4.31 -11.97 -20.16
CA GLU A 3 -5.41 -11.52 -19.32
C GLU A 3 -5.06 -11.59 -17.82
N LEU A 4 -4.34 -12.63 -17.39
CA LEU A 4 -3.93 -12.78 -16.00
C LEU A 4 -2.98 -11.66 -15.59
N ARG A 5 -1.99 -11.33 -16.43
CA ARG A 5 -1.05 -10.24 -16.21
C ARG A 5 -1.78 -8.88 -16.14
N ARG A 6 -2.71 -8.65 -17.06
CA ARG A 6 -3.50 -7.41 -17.10
C ARG A 6 -4.31 -7.22 -15.79
N LYS A 7 -5.03 -8.27 -15.40
CA LYS A 7 -5.82 -8.25 -14.16
C LYS A 7 -4.94 -8.05 -12.92
N GLY A 8 -3.82 -8.75 -12.89
CA GLY A 8 -2.87 -8.64 -11.77
C GLY A 8 -2.29 -7.25 -11.66
N LEU A 9 -1.90 -6.65 -12.77
CA LEU A 9 -1.33 -5.31 -12.79
C LEU A 9 -2.37 -4.25 -12.36
N GLU A 10 -3.60 -4.35 -12.86
CA GLU A 10 -4.69 -3.47 -12.44
C GLU A 10 -4.95 -3.59 -10.93
N LYS A 11 -5.02 -4.82 -10.42
CA LYS A 11 -5.27 -5.05 -8.99
C LYS A 11 -4.09 -4.56 -8.13
N MET A 12 -2.86 -4.81 -8.52
CA MET A 12 -1.69 -4.31 -7.80
C MET A 12 -1.70 -2.78 -7.72
N ASN A 13 -2.01 -2.12 -8.82
CA ASN A 13 -2.05 -0.66 -8.87
C ASN A 13 -3.17 -0.09 -7.98
N GLU A 14 -4.32 -0.77 -7.92
CA GLU A 14 -5.39 -0.43 -6.98
C GLU A 14 -4.95 -0.62 -5.52
N VAL A 15 -4.37 -1.78 -5.20
CA VAL A 15 -3.97 -2.13 -3.83
C VAL A 15 -2.89 -1.20 -3.29
N TYR A 16 -1.92 -0.83 -4.11
CA TYR A 16 -0.81 0.00 -3.68
C TYR A 16 -1.01 1.50 -3.94
N GLY A 17 -2.05 1.87 -4.66
CA GLY A 17 -2.32 3.28 -4.96
C GLY A 17 -1.28 3.89 -5.89
N TRP A 18 -0.77 3.11 -6.83
CA TRP A 18 0.28 3.55 -7.75
C TRP A 18 -0.02 3.18 -9.21
N GLU A 19 0.88 3.54 -10.11
CA GLU A 19 0.84 3.19 -11.54
C GLU A 19 2.17 2.53 -11.93
N MET A 20 2.32 1.26 -11.55
CA MET A 20 3.48 0.46 -11.90
C MET A 20 3.36 0.02 -13.36
N PRO A 21 4.39 0.24 -14.19
CA PRO A 21 4.40 -0.30 -15.54
C PRO A 21 4.61 -1.82 -15.50
N ASN A 22 4.23 -2.49 -16.60
CA ASN A 22 4.54 -3.91 -16.74
C ASN A 22 6.06 -4.10 -16.89
N ILE A 23 6.62 -5.03 -16.12
CA ILE A 23 8.03 -5.41 -16.19
C ILE A 23 8.10 -6.85 -16.66
N GLU A 24 8.85 -7.09 -17.73
CA GLU A 24 9.03 -8.42 -18.28
C GLU A 24 10.39 -9.01 -17.88
N GLY A 25 10.43 -10.32 -17.73
CA GLY A 25 11.67 -11.04 -17.47
C GLY A 25 12.14 -11.01 -16.01
N ASP A 26 11.32 -10.56 -15.09
CA ASP A 26 11.59 -10.60 -13.66
C ASP A 26 10.68 -11.65 -12.99
N PRO A 27 11.22 -12.82 -12.60
CA PRO A 27 10.40 -13.87 -11.96
C PRO A 27 9.70 -13.43 -10.66
N TYR A 28 10.30 -12.54 -9.89
CA TYR A 28 9.67 -12.03 -8.67
C TYR A 28 8.48 -11.13 -9.00
N PHE A 29 8.64 -10.28 -9.99
CA PHE A 29 7.54 -9.44 -10.48
C PHE A 29 6.41 -10.30 -11.05
N ASP A 30 6.74 -11.36 -11.82
CA ASP A 30 5.75 -12.30 -12.34
C ASP A 30 4.95 -12.96 -11.22
N LEU A 31 5.63 -13.45 -10.19
CA LEU A 31 4.98 -14.06 -9.02
C LEU A 31 4.06 -13.05 -8.32
N THR A 32 4.52 -11.83 -8.16
CA THR A 32 3.75 -10.77 -7.48
C THR A 32 2.50 -10.41 -8.29
N VAL A 33 2.66 -10.12 -9.57
CA VAL A 33 1.54 -9.64 -10.39
C VAL A 33 0.58 -10.75 -10.76
N ASP A 34 1.09 -11.88 -11.27
CA ASP A 34 0.23 -12.94 -11.78
C ASP A 34 -0.42 -13.75 -10.65
N HIS A 35 0.33 -14.08 -9.61
CA HIS A 35 -0.17 -14.91 -8.52
C HIS A 35 -0.81 -14.07 -7.40
N LEU A 36 -0.03 -13.22 -6.74
CA LEU A 36 -0.56 -12.48 -5.58
C LEU A 36 -1.75 -11.59 -5.98
N PHE A 37 -1.58 -10.77 -7.01
CA PHE A 37 -2.64 -9.84 -7.41
C PHE A 37 -3.63 -10.42 -8.41
N GLY A 38 -3.15 -11.14 -9.41
CA GLY A 38 -4.01 -11.72 -10.45
C GLY A 38 -4.87 -12.88 -9.97
N THR A 39 -4.43 -13.61 -8.94
CA THR A 39 -5.12 -14.79 -8.43
C THR A 39 -5.63 -14.64 -7.02
N ILE A 40 -4.79 -14.17 -6.07
CA ILE A 40 -5.15 -14.15 -4.64
C ILE A 40 -6.00 -12.93 -4.27
N TRP A 41 -5.54 -11.72 -4.61
CA TRP A 41 -6.29 -10.51 -4.32
C TRP A 41 -7.61 -10.37 -5.08
N THR A 42 -7.74 -11.10 -6.20
CA THR A 42 -8.98 -11.11 -7.00
C THR A 42 -9.99 -12.16 -6.54
N LYS A 43 -9.67 -12.98 -5.55
CA LYS A 43 -10.63 -13.95 -4.99
C LYS A 43 -11.81 -13.19 -4.37
N PRO A 44 -13.06 -13.64 -4.64
CA PRO A 44 -14.25 -12.86 -4.25
C PRO A 44 -14.71 -13.06 -2.81
N GLY A 45 -14.08 -13.92 -2.01
CA GLY A 45 -14.56 -14.30 -0.67
C GLY A 45 -14.48 -13.17 0.37
N LEU A 46 -13.58 -12.20 0.20
CA LEU A 46 -13.38 -11.09 1.12
C LEU A 46 -13.37 -9.77 0.35
N SER A 47 -13.86 -8.71 0.99
CA SER A 47 -13.84 -7.37 0.41
C SER A 47 -12.43 -6.79 0.35
N MET A 48 -12.25 -5.76 -0.47
CA MET A 48 -11.01 -5.01 -0.52
C MET A 48 -10.65 -4.42 0.86
N ARG A 49 -11.62 -3.89 1.56
CA ARG A 49 -11.45 -3.31 2.90
C ARG A 49 -11.00 -4.37 3.91
N GLU A 50 -11.59 -5.57 3.87
CA GLU A 50 -11.20 -6.68 4.73
C GLU A 50 -9.77 -7.15 4.44
N LYS A 51 -9.42 -7.30 3.16
CA LYS A 51 -8.06 -7.66 2.74
C LYS A 51 -7.04 -6.60 3.16
N ARG A 52 -7.40 -5.32 3.01
CA ARG A 52 -6.56 -4.19 3.44
C ARG A 52 -6.28 -4.26 4.93
N LEU A 53 -7.32 -4.49 5.73
CA LEU A 53 -7.18 -4.57 7.19
C LEU A 53 -6.24 -5.69 7.60
N MET A 54 -6.39 -6.88 7.01
CA MET A 54 -5.51 -8.01 7.30
C MET A 54 -4.06 -7.74 6.88
N THR A 55 -3.87 -7.16 5.69
CA THR A 55 -2.53 -6.84 5.17
C THR A 55 -1.85 -5.79 6.05
N LEU A 56 -2.57 -4.74 6.41
CA LEU A 56 -2.06 -3.69 7.30
C LEU A 56 -1.67 -4.26 8.66
N SER A 57 -2.49 -5.15 9.21
CA SER A 57 -2.21 -5.82 10.48
C SER A 57 -0.95 -6.69 10.38
N ALA A 58 -0.80 -7.44 9.29
CA ALA A 58 0.35 -8.30 9.05
C ALA A 58 1.66 -7.51 8.93
N VAL A 59 1.68 -6.45 8.13
CA VAL A 59 2.91 -5.64 7.95
C VAL A 59 3.26 -4.87 9.23
N THR A 60 2.27 -4.46 10.00
CA THR A 60 2.49 -3.84 11.31
C THR A 60 3.11 -4.85 12.29
N ALA A 61 2.59 -6.06 12.33
CA ALA A 61 3.07 -7.13 13.22
C ALA A 61 4.54 -7.50 12.96
N VAL A 62 4.98 -7.49 11.70
CA VAL A 62 6.38 -7.77 11.37
C VAL A 62 7.29 -6.53 11.45
N GLY A 63 6.74 -5.38 11.82
CA GLY A 63 7.51 -4.16 12.04
C GLY A 63 7.94 -3.43 10.76
N SER A 64 7.29 -3.68 9.63
CA SER A 64 7.62 -3.03 8.37
C SER A 64 6.87 -1.69 8.22
N GLN A 65 7.49 -0.61 8.70
CA GLN A 65 6.92 0.75 8.58
C GLN A 65 6.81 1.21 7.13
N ASP A 66 7.76 0.85 6.28
CA ASP A 66 7.76 1.21 4.86
C ASP A 66 6.56 0.59 4.13
N LEU A 67 6.29 -0.69 4.39
CA LEU A 67 5.13 -1.36 3.82
C LEU A 67 3.82 -0.83 4.41
N ALA A 68 3.79 -0.53 5.71
CA ALA A 68 2.62 0.07 6.35
C ALA A 68 2.30 1.44 5.74
N GLU A 69 3.30 2.26 5.42
CA GLU A 69 3.11 3.56 4.78
C GLU A 69 2.40 3.43 3.44
N ILE A 70 2.82 2.47 2.60
CA ILE A 70 2.18 2.19 1.31
C ILE A 70 0.71 1.79 1.52
N GLN A 71 0.45 0.91 2.47
CA GLN A 71 -0.91 0.44 2.77
C GLN A 71 -1.81 1.56 3.29
N VAL A 72 -1.30 2.38 4.19
CA VAL A 72 -2.05 3.53 4.75
C VAL A 72 -2.38 4.53 3.66
N ASN A 73 -1.42 4.89 2.83
CA ASN A 73 -1.64 5.83 1.72
C ASN A 73 -2.70 5.31 0.76
N ALA A 74 -2.62 4.04 0.36
CA ALA A 74 -3.60 3.44 -0.55
C ALA A 74 -4.99 3.35 0.09
N ALA A 75 -5.08 3.01 1.37
CA ALA A 75 -6.35 2.94 2.09
C ALA A 75 -7.07 4.29 2.11
N LEU A 76 -6.33 5.38 2.35
CA LEU A 76 -6.87 6.74 2.32
C LEU A 76 -7.24 7.17 0.91
N LEU A 77 -6.36 6.93 -0.06
CA LEU A 77 -6.59 7.26 -1.47
C LEU A 77 -7.84 6.60 -2.03
N ASN A 78 -8.03 5.32 -1.74
CA ASN A 78 -9.15 4.54 -2.25
C ASN A 78 -10.43 4.72 -1.42
N GLY A 79 -10.40 5.50 -0.34
CA GLY A 79 -11.56 5.70 0.52
C GLY A 79 -12.00 4.46 1.30
N GLU A 80 -11.11 3.48 1.47
CA GLU A 80 -11.39 2.24 2.21
C GLU A 80 -11.50 2.50 3.71
N PHE A 81 -10.68 3.40 4.23
CA PHE A 81 -10.64 3.82 5.63
C PHE A 81 -10.44 5.32 5.74
N THR A 82 -11.01 5.91 6.78
CA THR A 82 -10.73 7.29 7.17
C THR A 82 -9.48 7.34 8.06
N GLU A 83 -8.90 8.53 8.25
CA GLU A 83 -7.80 8.73 9.20
C GLU A 83 -8.21 8.27 10.61
N GLU A 84 -9.42 8.61 11.03
CA GLU A 84 -9.95 8.22 12.35
C GLU A 84 -10.01 6.70 12.50
N GLU A 85 -10.54 6.01 11.50
CA GLU A 85 -10.58 4.55 11.50
C GLU A 85 -9.19 3.92 11.55
N LEU A 86 -8.22 4.47 10.81
CA LEU A 86 -6.84 3.99 10.84
C LEU A 86 -6.19 4.22 12.21
N LYS A 87 -6.51 5.32 12.87
CA LYS A 87 -6.07 5.59 14.25
C LYS A 87 -6.67 4.59 15.23
N ASP A 88 -7.94 4.25 15.07
CA ASP A 88 -8.60 3.22 15.88
C ASP A 88 -7.97 1.84 15.67
N ILE A 89 -7.58 1.52 14.44
CA ILE A 89 -6.84 0.29 14.13
C ILE A 89 -5.51 0.27 14.89
N ALA A 90 -4.77 1.37 14.91
CA ALA A 90 -3.51 1.46 15.64
C ALA A 90 -3.71 1.27 17.14
N ILE A 91 -4.75 1.87 17.72
CA ILE A 91 -5.10 1.70 19.13
C ILE A 91 -5.40 0.24 19.43
N PHE A 92 -6.22 -0.41 18.60
CA PHE A 92 -6.60 -1.80 18.78
C PHE A 92 -5.37 -2.72 18.68
N LEU A 93 -4.56 -2.57 17.64
CA LEU A 93 -3.39 -3.41 17.41
C LEU A 93 -2.33 -3.25 18.51
N THR A 94 -2.23 -2.08 19.12
CA THR A 94 -1.34 -1.85 20.26
C THR A 94 -1.62 -2.85 21.39
N GLN A 95 -2.88 -3.24 21.60
CA GLN A 95 -3.26 -4.18 22.66
C GLN A 95 -2.76 -5.61 22.42
N TYR A 96 -2.61 -6.00 21.16
CA TYR A 96 -2.17 -7.33 20.77
C TYR A 96 -0.69 -7.40 20.40
N LEU A 97 -0.13 -6.32 19.88
CA LEU A 97 1.25 -6.28 19.35
C LEU A 97 2.22 -5.53 20.27
N GLY A 98 1.70 -4.72 21.19
CA GLY A 98 2.52 -3.88 22.07
C GLY A 98 2.71 -2.46 21.52
N PHE A 99 3.08 -1.55 22.42
CA PHE A 99 3.24 -0.14 22.10
C PHE A 99 4.29 0.15 21.02
N PRO A 100 5.45 -0.52 20.97
CA PRO A 100 6.42 -0.22 19.91
C PRO A 100 5.84 -0.36 18.51
N LEU A 101 5.14 -1.43 18.22
CA LEU A 101 4.55 -1.69 16.90
C LEU A 101 3.30 -0.84 16.66
N GLY A 102 2.45 -0.70 17.66
CA GLY A 102 1.25 0.15 17.57
C GLY A 102 1.60 1.63 17.41
N SER A 103 2.61 2.12 18.13
CA SER A 103 3.10 3.49 18.01
C SER A 103 3.68 3.75 16.63
N ALA A 104 4.39 2.78 16.05
CA ALA A 104 4.92 2.88 14.70
C ALA A 104 3.79 3.06 13.68
N LEU A 105 2.72 2.26 13.78
CA LEU A 105 1.56 2.42 12.91
C LEU A 105 0.87 3.76 13.12
N ASN A 106 0.65 4.15 14.37
CA ASN A 106 0.02 5.44 14.69
C ASN A 106 0.80 6.62 14.09
N GLY A 107 2.12 6.59 14.20
CA GLY A 107 3.00 7.60 13.61
C GLY A 107 2.93 7.62 12.09
N THR A 108 2.89 6.46 11.47
CA THR A 108 2.74 6.32 10.02
C THR A 108 1.41 6.92 9.53
N VAL A 109 0.31 6.63 10.23
CA VAL A 109 -1.00 7.21 9.90
C VAL A 109 -0.96 8.74 9.99
N SER A 110 -0.40 9.29 11.06
CA SER A 110 -0.27 10.74 11.23
C SER A 110 0.55 11.39 10.11
N LYS A 111 1.69 10.80 9.79
CA LYS A 111 2.60 11.29 8.74
C LYS A 111 1.92 11.30 7.36
N VAL A 112 1.32 10.19 6.97
CA VAL A 112 0.66 10.06 5.66
C VAL A 112 -0.54 10.99 5.56
N ALA A 113 -1.38 11.05 6.58
CA ALA A 113 -2.56 11.91 6.60
C ALA A 113 -2.17 13.40 6.51
N ALA A 114 -1.13 13.82 7.25
CA ALA A 114 -0.64 15.20 7.19
C ALA A 114 -0.12 15.56 5.80
N LYS A 115 0.62 14.66 5.17
CA LYS A 115 1.14 14.87 3.80
C LYS A 115 0.00 15.02 2.80
N ARG A 116 -1.05 14.20 2.92
CA ARG A 116 -2.22 14.27 2.04
C ARG A 116 -3.00 15.57 2.24
N ARG A 117 -3.18 16.02 3.48
CA ARG A 117 -3.84 17.31 3.75
C ARG A 117 -3.09 18.49 3.12
N LYS A 118 -1.77 18.51 3.22
CA LYS A 118 -0.94 19.55 2.59
C LYS A 118 -1.08 19.55 1.06
N ALA A 119 -1.11 18.36 0.44
CA ALA A 119 -1.30 18.25 -0.99
C ALA A 119 -2.67 18.80 -1.42
N VAL A 120 -3.73 18.48 -0.68
CA VAL A 120 -5.08 19.01 -0.94
C VAL A 120 -5.12 20.54 -0.81
N GLU A 121 -4.51 21.10 0.23
CA GLU A 121 -4.44 22.54 0.45
C GLU A 121 -3.73 23.27 -0.70
N LYS A 122 -2.73 22.64 -1.32
CA LYS A 122 -2.01 23.18 -2.49
C LYS A 122 -2.71 22.91 -3.81
N GLY A 123 -3.85 22.19 -3.81
CA GLY A 123 -4.56 21.79 -5.01
C GLY A 123 -3.83 20.72 -5.84
N GLU A 124 -2.90 20.00 -5.23
CA GLU A 124 -2.15 18.94 -5.91
C GLU A 124 -3.00 17.66 -6.01
N ALA A 125 -2.99 17.05 -7.21
CA ALA A 125 -3.58 15.73 -7.42
C ALA A 125 -2.64 14.64 -6.92
N GLU A 126 -3.20 13.45 -6.62
CA GLU A 126 -2.40 12.27 -6.29
C GLU A 126 -1.48 11.90 -7.46
N ASP A 127 -0.20 11.81 -7.22
CA ASP A 127 0.78 11.37 -8.21
C ASP A 127 1.13 9.89 -7.97
N ARG A 128 0.43 9.03 -8.68
CA ARG A 128 0.59 7.57 -8.54
C ARG A 128 1.96 7.08 -9.03
N ARG A 129 2.58 7.78 -9.98
CA ARG A 129 3.92 7.45 -10.43
C ARG A 129 4.97 7.83 -9.38
N ALA A 130 4.79 8.94 -8.70
CA ALA A 130 5.65 9.31 -7.58
C ALA A 130 5.55 8.28 -6.45
N ASN A 131 4.37 7.70 -6.22
CA ASN A 131 4.19 6.61 -5.25
C ASN A 131 5.02 5.39 -5.63
N VAL A 132 5.06 5.02 -6.91
CA VAL A 132 5.92 3.93 -7.42
C VAL A 132 7.39 4.25 -7.15
N ASN A 133 7.83 5.43 -7.54
CA ASN A 133 9.23 5.83 -7.38
C ASN A 133 9.65 5.85 -5.91
N ALA A 134 8.78 6.30 -5.01
CA ALA A 134 9.05 6.28 -3.57
C ALA A 134 9.24 4.84 -3.07
N ALA A 135 8.37 3.91 -3.46
CA ALA A 135 8.45 2.51 -3.07
C ALA A 135 9.68 1.81 -3.65
N VAL A 136 9.98 2.03 -4.92
CA VAL A 136 11.17 1.47 -5.58
C VAL A 136 12.44 1.98 -4.90
N LYS A 137 12.50 3.27 -4.60
CA LYS A 137 13.64 3.88 -3.92
C LYS A 137 13.88 3.31 -2.53
N MET A 138 12.82 3.04 -1.76
CA MET A 138 12.93 2.39 -0.44
C MET A 138 13.60 1.02 -0.54
N ASN A 139 13.35 0.28 -1.62
CA ASN A 139 13.84 -1.08 -1.78
C ASN A 139 15.19 -1.17 -2.51
N THR A 140 15.49 -0.25 -3.41
CA THR A 140 16.66 -0.36 -4.31
C THR A 140 17.62 0.83 -4.21
N GLY A 141 17.22 1.92 -3.58
CA GLY A 141 18.00 3.16 -3.54
C GLY A 141 17.92 4.01 -4.81
N THR A 142 17.24 3.53 -5.86
CA THR A 142 17.07 4.22 -7.14
C THR A 142 15.60 4.30 -7.52
N THR A 143 15.25 5.13 -8.50
CA THR A 143 13.89 5.21 -9.04
C THR A 143 13.80 4.53 -10.41
N LEU A 144 12.58 4.36 -10.92
CA LEU A 144 12.38 3.85 -12.29
C LEU A 144 12.95 4.80 -13.35
N ASP A 145 13.00 6.09 -13.03
CA ASP A 145 13.49 7.12 -13.96
C ASP A 145 15.02 7.19 -14.01
N ASP A 146 15.70 6.51 -13.08
CA ASP A 146 17.18 6.43 -13.01
C ASP A 146 17.75 5.26 -13.82
N LYS A 147 16.92 4.49 -14.52
CA LYS A 147 17.32 3.30 -15.30
C LYS A 147 17.45 3.58 -16.78
#